data_23c2463464670e971cad2450368ca1c8
#
_entry.id   23c2463464670e971cad2450368ca1c8
#
_cell.length_a   1.000
_cell.length_b   1.000
_cell.length_c   1.000
_cell.angle_alpha   90.00
_cell.angle_beta   90.00
_cell.angle_gamma   90.00
#
_symmetry.space_group_name_H-M   'P 1'
#
loop_
_entity.id
_entity.type
_entity.pdbx_description
1 polymer ?
#
loop_
_entity_poly.entity_id
_entity_poly.type
_entity_poly.pdbx_seq_one_letter_code
_entity_poly.pdbx_strand_id
1 'polypeptide(L)'
;DLSDPQLQNALHSAIAWYLVVQKNAHGQPQDPVARFHLGNGAQLERINWPADLSASGLKSSLGAMVNYAYRLEDIEKNHEAFVENGEISSSTPVTKLSRLFDNHVTLSQSKLSDLSAAPVTGQRVDQN
;
A
#
# COMPACT_ATOMS: atom_id res chain seq x y z
N ASP A 1 -15.29 4.99 14.18
CA ASP A 1 -14.76 6.25 14.70
C ASP A 1 -13.30 6.40 14.35
N LEU A 2 -12.96 7.49 13.69
CA LEU A 2 -11.60 7.72 13.21
C LEU A 2 -10.59 7.96 14.35
N SER A 3 -11.06 8.11 15.58
CA SER A 3 -10.16 8.25 16.72
C SER A 3 -9.75 6.89 17.32
N ASP A 4 -10.36 5.79 16.87
CA ASP A 4 -10.04 4.47 17.37
C ASP A 4 -8.60 4.10 16.99
N PRO A 5 -7.70 3.81 17.94
CA PRO A 5 -6.32 3.46 17.62
C PRO A 5 -6.15 2.23 16.72
N GLN A 6 -7.02 1.25 16.87
CA GLN A 6 -6.95 0.05 16.02
C GLN A 6 -7.30 0.38 14.58
N LEU A 7 -8.32 1.21 14.39
CA LEU A 7 -8.71 1.66 13.06
C LEU A 7 -7.61 2.53 12.45
N GLN A 8 -7.02 3.42 13.23
CA GLN A 8 -5.92 4.26 12.75
C GLN A 8 -4.73 3.42 12.31
N ASN A 9 -4.37 2.42 13.08
CA ASN A 9 -3.26 1.53 12.73
C ASN A 9 -3.55 0.75 11.45
N ALA A 10 -4.76 0.26 11.30
CA ALA A 10 -5.18 -0.47 10.10
C ALA A 10 -5.15 0.42 8.87
N LEU A 11 -5.65 1.66 8.98
CA LEU A 11 -5.63 2.60 7.88
C LEU A 11 -4.20 3.05 7.53
N HIS A 12 -3.37 3.26 8.53
CA HIS A 12 -1.97 3.62 8.34
C HIS A 12 -1.24 2.54 7.56
N SER A 13 -1.43 1.29 7.94
CA SER A 13 -0.86 0.13 7.26
C SER A 13 -1.38 0.00 5.82
N ALA A 14 -2.69 0.20 5.63
CA ALA A 14 -3.30 0.13 4.31
C ALA A 14 -2.78 1.22 3.37
N ILE A 15 -2.57 2.43 3.89
CA ILE A 15 -2.01 3.54 3.11
C ILE A 15 -0.56 3.23 2.71
N ALA A 16 0.23 2.70 3.64
CA ALA A 16 1.60 2.30 3.34
C ALA A 16 1.63 1.24 2.23
N TRP A 17 0.76 0.25 2.33
CA TRP A 17 0.64 -0.80 1.34
C TRP A 17 0.26 -0.24 -0.04
N TYR A 18 -0.72 0.66 -0.08
CA TYR A 18 -1.16 1.28 -1.31
C TYR A 18 -0.02 2.05 -1.99
N LEU A 19 0.80 2.74 -1.21
CA LEU A 19 1.87 3.56 -1.76
C LEU A 19 3.11 2.75 -2.14
N VAL A 20 3.40 1.66 -1.41
CA VAL A 20 4.65 0.92 -1.58
C VAL A 20 4.48 -0.38 -2.36
N VAL A 21 3.43 -1.13 -2.08
CA VAL A 21 3.28 -2.49 -2.60
C VAL A 21 2.38 -2.56 -3.83
N GLN A 22 1.24 -1.89 -3.79
CA GLN A 22 0.29 -1.98 -4.89
C GLN A 22 0.80 -1.26 -6.12
N LYS A 23 0.69 -1.90 -7.27
CA LYS A 23 1.18 -1.35 -8.54
C LYS A 23 0.05 -1.23 -9.56
N ASN A 24 0.24 -0.30 -10.48
CA ASN A 24 -0.66 -0.17 -11.63
C ASN A 24 -0.25 -1.17 -12.72
N ALA A 25 -0.90 -1.11 -13.87
CA ALA A 25 -0.62 -2.02 -14.98
C ALA A 25 0.81 -1.89 -15.53
N HIS A 26 1.48 -0.79 -15.25
CA HIS A 26 2.85 -0.55 -15.72
C HIS A 26 3.90 -0.87 -14.65
N GLY A 27 3.51 -1.48 -13.55
CA GLY A 27 4.44 -1.83 -12.48
C GLY A 27 4.89 -0.65 -11.63
N GLN A 28 4.13 0.43 -11.63
CA GLN A 28 4.45 1.66 -10.90
C GLN A 28 3.42 1.92 -9.82
N PRO A 29 3.70 2.77 -8.83
CA PRO A 29 2.71 3.12 -7.81
C PRO A 29 1.42 3.66 -8.44
N GLN A 30 0.29 3.33 -7.83
CA GLN A 30 -1.00 3.81 -8.30
C GLN A 30 -1.14 5.31 -8.12
N ASP A 31 -0.62 5.85 -7.03
CA ASP A 31 -0.76 7.28 -6.72
C ASP A 31 0.14 8.13 -7.61
N PRO A 32 -0.40 9.11 -8.35
CA PRO A 32 0.42 9.92 -9.26
C PRO A 32 1.48 10.78 -8.54
N VAL A 33 1.17 11.26 -7.33
CA VAL A 33 2.11 12.07 -6.55
C VAL A 33 3.28 11.20 -6.08
N ALA A 34 2.97 9.98 -5.64
CA ALA A 34 3.99 9.02 -5.27
C ALA A 34 4.89 8.69 -6.47
N ARG A 35 4.28 8.44 -7.64
CA ARG A 35 5.05 8.16 -8.87
C ARG A 35 6.02 9.29 -9.18
N PHE A 36 5.57 10.53 -9.02
CA PHE A 36 6.40 11.69 -9.32
C PHE A 36 7.62 11.74 -8.40
N HIS A 37 7.42 11.69 -7.10
CA HIS A 37 8.50 11.81 -6.14
C HIS A 37 9.44 10.60 -6.17
N LEU A 38 8.88 9.41 -6.16
CA LEU A 38 9.68 8.19 -6.13
C LEU A 38 10.43 7.99 -7.45
N GLY A 39 9.81 8.37 -8.56
CA GLY A 39 10.47 8.34 -9.87
C GLY A 39 11.63 9.32 -9.96
N ASN A 40 11.61 10.38 -9.18
CA ASN A 40 12.69 11.36 -9.13
C ASN A 40 13.74 11.02 -8.07
N GLY A 41 13.69 9.85 -7.49
CA GLY A 41 14.73 9.37 -6.57
C GLY A 41 14.48 9.68 -5.10
N ALA A 42 13.30 10.15 -4.74
CA ALA A 42 12.97 10.38 -3.34
C ALA A 42 12.72 9.06 -2.61
N GLN A 43 12.83 9.11 -1.28
CA GLN A 43 12.42 8.02 -0.43
C GLN A 43 11.08 8.38 0.23
N LEU A 44 10.17 7.42 0.33
CA LEU A 44 8.95 7.57 1.10
C LEU A 44 9.34 7.49 2.58
N GLU A 45 9.44 8.62 3.23
CA GLU A 45 10.05 8.72 4.53
C GLU A 45 9.09 8.50 5.67
N ARG A 46 7.91 9.05 5.57
CA ARG A 46 6.95 8.99 6.67
C ARG A 46 5.52 9.18 6.16
N ILE A 47 4.60 8.47 6.77
CA ILE A 47 3.17 8.66 6.56
C ILE A 47 2.63 9.22 7.86
N ASN A 48 2.06 10.42 7.79
CA ASN A 48 1.54 11.10 8.96
C ASN A 48 0.02 10.90 9.04
N TRP A 49 -0.43 10.19 10.05
CA TRP A 49 -1.84 9.92 10.25
C TRP A 49 -2.19 10.10 11.72
N PRO A 50 -3.27 10.78 12.02
CA PRO A 50 -4.12 11.56 11.11
C PRO A 50 -3.53 12.96 10.92
N ALA A 51 -3.38 13.40 9.69
CA ALA A 51 -2.78 14.70 9.41
C ALA A 51 -3.82 15.77 9.13
N ASP A 52 -4.85 15.41 8.41
CA ASP A 52 -5.89 16.35 8.04
C ASP A 52 -7.23 15.64 8.09
N LEU A 53 -8.01 15.91 9.14
CA LEU A 53 -9.31 15.29 9.33
C LEU A 53 -10.44 16.19 8.82
N SER A 54 -10.13 17.28 8.11
CA SER A 54 -11.16 18.09 7.47
C SER A 54 -11.88 17.27 6.37
N ALA A 55 -13.04 17.71 5.97
CA ALA A 55 -13.79 17.00 4.94
C ALA A 55 -12.99 16.86 3.64
N SER A 56 -12.25 17.90 3.25
CA SER A 56 -11.45 17.83 2.03
C SER A 56 -10.22 16.95 2.17
N GLY A 57 -9.57 16.96 3.34
CA GLY A 57 -8.42 16.09 3.60
C GLY A 57 -8.81 14.62 3.60
N LEU A 58 -9.93 14.28 4.25
CA LEU A 58 -10.44 12.92 4.26
C LEU A 58 -10.82 12.45 2.86
N LYS A 59 -11.37 13.34 2.04
CA LYS A 59 -11.78 12.99 0.70
C LYS A 59 -10.58 12.71 -0.20
N SER A 60 -9.53 13.47 -0.08
CA SER A 60 -8.38 13.37 -1.00
C SER A 60 -7.37 12.31 -0.60
N SER A 61 -7.16 12.09 0.71
CA SER A 61 -6.09 11.20 1.15
C SER A 61 -6.43 10.42 2.42
N LEU A 62 -7.69 10.35 2.81
CA LEU A 62 -8.14 9.75 4.06
C LEU A 62 -7.45 10.41 5.26
N GLY A 63 -7.08 11.69 5.15
CA GLY A 63 -6.44 12.42 6.21
C GLY A 63 -4.95 12.12 6.37
N ALA A 64 -4.38 11.37 5.48
CA ALA A 64 -2.95 11.06 5.56
C ALA A 64 -2.13 12.08 4.78
N MET A 65 -1.00 12.45 5.33
CA MET A 65 0.01 13.23 4.62
C MET A 65 1.30 12.45 4.59
N VAL A 66 2.05 12.58 3.51
CA VAL A 66 3.24 11.80 3.26
C VAL A 66 4.45 12.72 3.11
N ASN A 67 5.54 12.34 3.75
CA ASN A 67 6.81 13.05 3.59
C ASN A 67 7.73 12.25 2.68
N TYR A 68 8.23 12.91 1.64
CA TYR A 68 9.25 12.37 0.76
C TYR A 68 10.58 13.03 1.09
N ALA A 69 11.63 12.24 1.17
CA ALA A 69 12.97 12.76 1.43
C ALA A 69 13.85 12.62 0.19
N TYR A 70 14.51 13.70 -0.18
CA TYR A 70 15.47 13.72 -1.27
C TYR A 70 16.86 13.84 -0.66
N ARG A 71 17.64 12.75 -0.72
CA ARG A 71 19.02 12.75 -0.23
C ARG A 71 19.95 12.64 -1.44
N LEU A 72 20.82 13.60 -1.62
CA LEU A 72 21.67 13.69 -2.79
C LEU A 72 22.41 12.40 -3.07
N GLU A 73 22.90 11.74 -2.04
CA GLU A 73 23.67 10.52 -2.21
C GLU A 73 22.83 9.34 -2.67
N ASP A 74 21.51 9.42 -2.55
CA ASP A 74 20.62 8.30 -2.87
C ASP A 74 19.76 8.54 -4.11
N ILE A 75 19.68 9.77 -4.59
CA ILE A 75 18.76 10.13 -5.67
C ILE A 75 19.00 9.29 -6.93
N GLU A 76 20.23 9.19 -7.38
CA GLU A 76 20.54 8.45 -8.61
C GLU A 76 20.25 6.96 -8.43
N LYS A 77 20.66 6.39 -7.33
CA LYS A 77 20.43 4.98 -7.02
C LYS A 77 18.92 4.68 -6.96
N ASN A 78 18.18 5.52 -6.26
CA ASN A 78 16.74 5.32 -6.10
C ASN A 78 16.00 5.47 -7.43
N HIS A 79 16.42 6.45 -8.24
CA HIS A 79 15.84 6.66 -9.57
C HIS A 79 16.09 5.44 -10.46
N GLU A 80 17.29 4.94 -10.50
CA GLU A 80 17.64 3.78 -11.32
C GLU A 80 16.87 2.53 -10.88
N ALA A 81 16.79 2.28 -9.58
CA ALA A 81 16.05 1.13 -9.07
C ALA A 81 14.56 1.22 -9.42
N PHE A 82 14.01 2.42 -9.37
CA PHE A 82 12.61 2.64 -9.74
C PHE A 82 12.39 2.37 -11.23
N VAL A 83 13.24 2.93 -12.08
CA VAL A 83 13.08 2.80 -13.53
C VAL A 83 13.35 1.36 -13.99
N GLU A 84 14.37 0.72 -13.47
CA GLU A 84 14.76 -0.61 -13.93
C GLU A 84 13.94 -1.73 -13.33
N ASN A 85 13.61 -1.63 -12.05
CA ASN A 85 12.98 -2.74 -11.34
C ASN A 85 11.64 -2.40 -10.70
N GLY A 86 11.17 -1.18 -10.81
CA GLY A 86 9.96 -0.73 -10.12
C GLY A 86 10.12 -0.68 -8.61
N GLU A 87 11.37 -0.63 -8.13
CA GLU A 87 11.63 -0.60 -6.71
C GLU A 87 11.39 0.76 -6.11
N ILE A 88 10.74 0.80 -4.97
CA ILE A 88 10.42 2.01 -4.27
C ILE A 88 11.29 2.12 -3.03
N SER A 89 11.95 3.25 -2.86
CA SER A 89 12.71 3.52 -1.64
C SER A 89 11.74 3.94 -0.55
N SER A 90 11.70 3.22 0.55
CA SER A 90 10.88 3.56 1.71
C SER A 90 11.68 3.38 2.99
N SER A 91 11.37 4.21 4.00
CA SER A 91 12.04 4.10 5.29
C SER A 91 11.66 2.80 5.97
N THR A 92 12.43 2.39 6.95
CA THR A 92 12.15 1.16 7.70
C THR A 92 10.75 1.17 8.34
N PRO A 93 10.31 2.25 9.00
CA PRO A 93 8.95 2.27 9.55
C PRO A 93 7.86 2.13 8.49
N VAL A 94 8.01 2.78 7.34
CA VAL A 94 7.03 2.69 6.25
C VAL A 94 7.03 1.28 5.67
N THR A 95 8.19 0.70 5.46
CA THR A 95 8.31 -0.68 4.95
C THR A 95 7.62 -1.67 5.88
N LYS A 96 7.82 -1.53 7.17
CA LYS A 96 7.17 -2.40 8.15
C LYS A 96 5.65 -2.28 8.13
N LEU A 97 5.14 -1.06 8.03
CA LEU A 97 3.69 -0.85 7.92
C LEU A 97 3.13 -1.51 6.67
N SER A 98 3.80 -1.36 5.55
CA SER A 98 3.32 -1.94 4.29
C SER A 98 3.30 -3.46 4.34
N ARG A 99 4.26 -4.07 5.01
CA ARG A 99 4.34 -5.52 5.15
C ARG A 99 3.23 -6.09 6.02
N LEU A 100 2.83 -5.37 7.04
CA LEU A 100 1.73 -5.81 7.88
C LEU A 100 0.45 -5.96 7.06
N PHE A 101 0.14 -4.99 6.24
CA PHE A 101 -1.07 -5.05 5.41
C PHE A 101 -0.92 -6.06 4.27
N ASP A 102 0.26 -6.16 3.69
CA ASP A 102 0.56 -7.11 2.63
C ASP A 102 0.35 -8.55 3.11
N ASN A 103 0.82 -8.88 4.30
CA ASN A 103 0.61 -10.19 4.89
C ASN A 103 -0.88 -10.46 5.11
N HIS A 104 -1.62 -9.48 5.54
CA HIS A 104 -3.05 -9.60 5.76
C HIS A 104 -3.79 -9.85 4.43
N VAL A 105 -3.44 -9.13 3.39
CA VAL A 105 -4.02 -9.31 2.05
C VAL A 105 -3.69 -10.71 1.52
N THR A 106 -2.47 -11.16 1.67
CA THR A 106 -2.03 -12.50 1.22
C THR A 106 -2.83 -13.60 1.93
N LEU A 107 -3.02 -13.48 3.23
CA LEU A 107 -3.81 -14.45 3.98
C LEU A 107 -5.28 -14.45 3.53
N SER A 108 -5.85 -13.31 3.25
CA SER A 108 -7.23 -13.21 2.77
C SER A 108 -7.37 -13.85 1.39
N GLN A 109 -6.41 -13.63 0.51
CA GLN A 109 -6.42 -14.24 -0.82
C GLN A 109 -6.26 -15.75 -0.73
N SER A 110 -5.42 -16.24 0.16
CA SER A 110 -5.24 -17.66 0.37
C SER A 110 -6.53 -18.32 0.86
N LYS A 111 -7.23 -17.70 1.78
CA LYS A 111 -8.52 -18.20 2.24
C LYS A 111 -9.57 -18.23 1.15
N LEU A 112 -9.62 -17.22 0.31
CA LEU A 112 -10.55 -17.18 -0.80
C LEU A 112 -10.22 -18.26 -1.84
N SER A 113 -8.98 -18.51 -2.09
CA SER A 113 -8.54 -19.55 -2.99
C SER A 113 -8.94 -20.91 -2.45
N ASP A 114 -8.76 -21.15 -1.16
CA ASP A 114 -9.16 -22.42 -0.54
C ASP A 114 -10.66 -22.62 -0.63
N LEU A 115 -11.44 -21.61 -0.43
CA LEU A 115 -12.88 -21.73 -0.57
C LEU A 115 -13.28 -22.01 -2.00
N SER A 116 -12.65 -21.40 -2.97
CA SER A 116 -12.96 -21.63 -4.36
C SER A 116 -12.53 -23.00 -4.83
N ALA A 117 -11.50 -23.59 -4.25
CA ALA A 117 -11.03 -24.91 -4.60
C ALA A 117 -11.76 -26.02 -3.87
N ALA A 118 -12.55 -25.70 -2.86
CA ALA A 118 -13.23 -26.74 -2.09
C ALA A 118 -14.27 -27.45 -2.94
N PRO A 119 -14.44 -28.74 -2.78
CA PRO A 119 -15.46 -29.47 -3.52
C PRO A 119 -16.83 -28.96 -3.15
N VAL A 120 -17.71 -28.84 -4.11
CA VAL A 120 -19.02 -28.40 -3.84
C VAL A 120 -19.84 -29.59 -3.49
N THR A 121 -20.00 -29.88 -2.23
CA THR A 121 -20.68 -31.08 -1.85
C THR A 121 -22.13 -30.81 -1.73
N GLY A 122 -22.89 -31.71 -1.99
CA GLY A 122 -24.31 -31.60 -1.87
C GLY A 122 -24.98 -30.83 -2.93
N GLN A 123 -24.28 -30.35 -3.88
CA GLN A 123 -24.89 -29.65 -4.83
C GLN A 123 -25.24 -30.47 -5.96
N ARG A 124 -24.97 -31.68 -6.06
CA ARG A 124 -25.26 -32.45 -7.11
C ARG A 124 -26.65 -32.67 -7.14
N VAL A 125 -27.26 -32.11 -7.91
CA VAL A 125 -28.57 -32.32 -8.04
C VAL A 125 -28.78 -33.49 -8.82
N ASP A 126 -29.33 -34.47 -8.33
CA ASP A 126 -29.47 -35.59 -9.00
C ASP A 126 -30.55 -35.50 -9.75
N GLN A 127 -30.59 -35.22 -10.71
CA GLN A 127 -31.57 -34.99 -11.50
C GLN A 127 -32.28 -36.07 -11.95
N ASN A 128 -32.12 -37.11 -11.60
CA ASN A 128 -32.91 -38.15 -12.16
C ASN A 128 -33.88 -38.63 -11.36
#